data_9476dcaa1326f77ee1bbc28fd018390e
#
_entry.id   9476dcaa1326f77ee1bbc28fd018390e
#
_cell.length_a   1.000
_cell.length_b   1.000
_cell.length_c   1.000
_cell.angle_alpha   90.00
_cell.angle_beta   90.00
_cell.angle_gamma   90.00
#
_symmetry.space_group_name_H-M   'P 1'
#
loop_
_entity.id
_entity.type
_entity.pdbx_description
1 polymer ?
#
loop_
_entity_poly.entity_id
_entity_poly.type
_entity_poly.pdbx_seq_one_letter_code
_entity_poly.pdbx_strand_id
1 'polypeptide(L)'
;MGPTIGERLHRRRCTAARLGRRNTPRRLQEVPVAQPTAHPTPSDGPRTAGPTPETVAYRSALEVIRGVEPRVADAIGAELTDQRASLKLIASENYASPAVLLTMGNWLSDKYAEGTVGRRFYAGCRNVDTVEALAAEHARELFGARHAYVQPHSGIDANLVAFWSVLARRVEVPALAEAGAGHVNDLSEADWGRLRRALGNQRMLGMSLDAGGHLTHGFRPNISGKMFEQRSYGTDPATGLLDYDAVAAAAREFRPLVLIAGYSAYPRLVNFRMMREIADEVGATLMVDMAHFAGLVAGKVLTGDFDPVPHAAIVTTTTHKSLRGPRGGMVLCDDSLAEQVDRGCPMVLGGPLPHVMAAKAVALAEARRPEFRDYAQRVVDNARALAEGLRSRGGRLVTGGTDNHLVLLDVSGYGLSGRQAEAALLEAGIVTNRNAVPQDPNGAWYTSGVRMGTPALTTRGFGAAEMDEVADLTHTVLSRTTPGTTPSGAASKARHVLADGVAEEIRSRSADLLGRHPLYPGVDLG
;
A
#
# COMPACT_ATOMS: atom_id res chain seq x y z
N MET A 1 14.59 -2.01 68.19
CA MET A 1 15.07 -3.36 68.47
C MET A 1 15.27 -4.05 67.11
N GLY A 2 16.44 -4.29 66.80
CA GLY A 2 17.32 -4.79 65.84
C GLY A 2 16.93 -5.87 64.86
N PRO A 3 17.85 -6.40 64.03
CA PRO A 3 19.05 -5.73 63.53
C PRO A 3 19.19 -5.79 62.00
N THR A 4 20.02 -4.93 61.45
CA THR A 4 20.69 -4.88 60.15
C THR A 4 21.42 -6.17 59.79
N ILE A 5 21.38 -6.53 58.51
CA ILE A 5 22.31 -7.48 57.90
C ILE A 5 23.20 -6.72 56.92
N GLY A 6 24.46 -6.52 57.36
CA GLY A 6 25.56 -6.02 56.57
C GLY A 6 26.41 -7.14 55.99
N GLU A 7 27.03 -6.82 54.90
CA GLU A 7 28.32 -7.25 54.38
C GLU A 7 28.81 -8.71 54.55
N ARG A 8 29.04 -9.36 53.38
CA ARG A 8 30.30 -10.11 53.18
C ARG A 8 30.73 -10.06 51.71
N LEU A 9 31.74 -9.28 51.46
CA LEU A 9 32.65 -9.36 50.29
C LEU A 9 33.43 -10.69 50.35
N HIS A 10 33.46 -11.40 49.24
CA HIS A 10 34.54 -12.33 48.94
C HIS A 10 35.07 -12.11 47.53
N ARG A 11 36.25 -11.48 47.47
CA ARG A 11 37.12 -11.43 46.27
C ARG A 11 37.58 -12.85 45.94
N ARG A 12 37.37 -13.29 44.70
CA ARG A 12 38.21 -14.29 44.08
C ARG A 12 38.82 -13.73 42.81
N ARG A 13 40.14 -13.60 42.82
CA ARG A 13 40.99 -13.38 41.66
C ARG A 13 40.93 -14.66 40.81
N CYS A 14 40.64 -14.56 39.51
CA CYS A 14 40.96 -15.59 38.55
C CYS A 14 41.91 -15.03 37.51
N THR A 15 43.04 -15.69 37.41
CA THR A 15 44.18 -15.51 36.52
C THR A 15 43.78 -15.67 35.04
N ALA A 16 44.36 -14.80 34.22
CA ALA A 16 44.28 -14.84 32.78
C ALA A 16 45.01 -16.09 32.22
N ALA A 17 44.29 -16.92 31.50
CA ALA A 17 44.88 -17.89 30.59
C ALA A 17 44.55 -17.47 29.12
N ARG A 18 45.57 -17.07 28.38
CA ARG A 18 45.53 -16.86 26.93
C ARG A 18 45.35 -18.23 26.26
N LEU A 19 44.25 -18.40 25.53
CA LEU A 19 44.16 -19.43 24.50
C LEU A 19 43.59 -18.77 23.23
N GLY A 20 44.50 -18.53 22.30
CA GLY A 20 44.17 -18.16 20.95
C GLY A 20 43.48 -19.32 20.23
N ARG A 21 42.28 -19.10 19.75
CA ARG A 21 41.69 -19.89 18.68
C ARG A 21 41.12 -18.94 17.65
N ARG A 22 41.72 -18.97 16.45
CA ARG A 22 41.20 -18.38 15.23
C ARG A 22 39.89 -19.09 14.88
N ASN A 23 38.76 -18.41 14.97
CA ASN A 23 37.50 -18.88 14.43
C ASN A 23 37.46 -18.52 12.94
N THR A 24 37.71 -19.49 12.08
CA THR A 24 37.32 -19.47 10.68
C THR A 24 35.79 -19.58 10.58
N PRO A 25 35.13 -18.79 9.75
CA PRO A 25 33.69 -18.93 9.57
C PRO A 25 33.39 -20.27 8.87
N ARG A 26 32.58 -21.12 9.51
CA ARG A 26 32.01 -22.31 8.89
C ARG A 26 31.16 -21.84 7.71
N ARG A 27 31.54 -22.24 6.49
CA ARG A 27 30.66 -22.22 5.32
C ARG A 27 29.41 -23.02 5.67
N LEU A 28 28.25 -22.40 5.55
CA LEU A 28 26.96 -23.11 5.53
C LEU A 28 27.01 -24.07 4.34
N GLN A 29 26.81 -25.35 4.60
CA GLN A 29 26.64 -26.36 3.55
C GLN A 29 25.38 -26.00 2.77
N GLU A 30 25.55 -25.77 1.48
CA GLU A 30 24.45 -25.63 0.53
C GLU A 30 23.65 -26.95 0.53
N VAL A 31 22.39 -26.85 0.93
CA VAL A 31 21.42 -27.93 0.73
C VAL A 31 21.09 -27.93 -0.76
N PRO A 32 21.21 -29.05 -1.48
CA PRO A 32 20.88 -29.08 -2.90
C PRO A 32 19.40 -28.73 -3.09
N VAL A 33 19.15 -27.65 -3.83
CA VAL A 33 17.80 -27.32 -4.32
C VAL A 33 17.45 -28.40 -5.34
N ALA A 34 16.42 -29.20 -5.03
CA ALA A 34 15.87 -30.17 -5.98
C ALA A 34 15.39 -29.40 -7.23
N GLN A 35 15.92 -29.76 -8.39
CA GLN A 35 15.47 -29.24 -9.67
C GLN A 35 13.98 -29.56 -9.85
N PRO A 36 13.16 -28.65 -10.38
CA PRO A 36 11.76 -28.93 -10.66
C PRO A 36 11.69 -30.06 -11.70
N THR A 37 11.09 -31.16 -11.31
CA THR A 37 10.72 -32.25 -12.22
C THR A 37 9.75 -31.71 -13.27
N ALA A 38 10.03 -31.98 -14.54
CA ALA A 38 9.18 -31.60 -15.66
C ALA A 38 7.76 -32.12 -15.42
N HIS A 39 6.78 -31.22 -15.53
CA HIS A 39 5.37 -31.58 -15.49
C HIS A 39 5.04 -32.48 -16.68
N PRO A 40 4.34 -33.61 -16.48
CA PRO A 40 3.87 -34.42 -17.59
C PRO A 40 2.83 -33.64 -18.41
N THR A 41 2.96 -33.70 -19.72
CA THR A 41 1.97 -33.20 -20.69
C THR A 41 0.63 -33.90 -20.46
N PRO A 42 -0.51 -33.19 -20.43
CA PRO A 42 -1.83 -33.82 -20.28
C PRO A 42 -2.17 -34.63 -21.53
N SER A 43 -2.46 -35.91 -21.36
CA SER A 43 -3.08 -36.73 -22.40
C SER A 43 -4.59 -36.53 -22.35
N ASP A 44 -5.16 -36.18 -23.52
CA ASP A 44 -6.57 -35.91 -23.75
C ASP A 44 -7.48 -37.09 -23.41
N GLY A 45 -8.50 -36.81 -22.59
CA GLY A 45 -9.74 -37.58 -22.39
C GLY A 45 -10.66 -36.79 -21.46
N PRO A 46 -12.00 -36.72 -21.67
CA PRO A 46 -12.91 -35.99 -20.82
C PRO A 46 -13.02 -36.70 -19.47
N ARG A 47 -12.12 -36.37 -18.55
CA ARG A 47 -12.30 -36.66 -17.12
C ARG A 47 -13.24 -35.59 -16.59
N THR A 48 -14.32 -35.99 -15.95
CA THR A 48 -15.02 -35.14 -14.98
C THR A 48 -14.00 -34.81 -13.90
N ALA A 49 -13.31 -33.70 -14.06
CA ALA A 49 -12.31 -33.26 -13.11
C ALA A 49 -13.01 -33.01 -11.79
N GLY A 50 -12.59 -33.72 -10.74
CA GLY A 50 -13.03 -33.43 -9.37
C GLY A 50 -12.72 -31.98 -8.99
N PRO A 51 -13.19 -31.51 -7.83
CA PRO A 51 -12.98 -30.14 -7.39
C PRO A 51 -11.47 -29.80 -7.36
N THR A 52 -11.12 -28.57 -7.76
CA THR A 52 -9.73 -28.10 -7.72
C THR A 52 -9.19 -28.06 -6.28
N PRO A 53 -7.86 -28.09 -6.07
CA PRO A 53 -7.27 -27.97 -4.73
C PRO A 53 -7.74 -26.71 -3.99
N GLU A 54 -7.92 -25.59 -4.70
CA GLU A 54 -8.42 -24.33 -4.14
C GLU A 54 -9.86 -24.47 -3.66
N THR A 55 -10.72 -25.08 -4.45
CA THR A 55 -12.12 -25.36 -4.08
C THR A 55 -12.18 -26.23 -2.81
N VAL A 56 -11.40 -27.30 -2.76
CA VAL A 56 -11.33 -28.17 -1.58
C VAL A 56 -10.89 -27.40 -0.34
N ALA A 57 -9.81 -26.61 -0.47
CA ALA A 57 -9.26 -25.82 0.62
C ALA A 57 -10.29 -24.82 1.19
N TYR A 58 -10.93 -24.04 0.32
CA TYR A 58 -11.91 -23.04 0.77
C TYR A 58 -13.19 -23.65 1.32
N ARG A 59 -13.72 -24.69 0.69
CA ARG A 59 -14.91 -25.41 1.22
C ARG A 59 -14.64 -25.97 2.61
N SER A 60 -13.50 -26.68 2.80
CA SER A 60 -13.13 -27.24 4.10
C SER A 60 -12.90 -26.15 5.15
N ALA A 61 -12.23 -25.04 4.79
CA ALA A 61 -12.04 -23.93 5.70
C ALA A 61 -13.36 -23.29 6.13
N LEU A 62 -14.28 -23.04 5.19
CA LEU A 62 -15.62 -22.49 5.49
C LEU A 62 -16.46 -23.45 6.35
N GLU A 63 -16.35 -24.76 6.14
CA GLU A 63 -17.03 -25.76 6.96
C GLU A 63 -16.53 -25.73 8.41
N VAL A 64 -15.22 -25.66 8.63
CA VAL A 64 -14.63 -25.50 9.98
C VAL A 64 -15.11 -24.21 10.65
N ILE A 65 -15.09 -23.09 9.93
CA ILE A 65 -15.57 -21.79 10.46
C ILE A 65 -17.06 -21.86 10.79
N ARG A 66 -17.87 -22.45 9.90
CA ARG A 66 -19.32 -22.59 10.09
C ARG A 66 -19.67 -23.40 11.32
N GLY A 67 -18.83 -24.36 11.67
CA GLY A 67 -18.99 -25.16 12.90
C GLY A 67 -18.84 -24.35 14.20
N VAL A 68 -18.23 -23.12 14.12
CA VAL A 68 -18.02 -22.24 15.26
C VAL A 68 -18.91 -20.98 15.19
N GLU A 69 -18.89 -20.27 14.06
CA GLU A 69 -19.70 -19.05 13.83
C GLU A 69 -20.19 -19.03 12.37
N PRO A 70 -21.40 -19.53 12.12
CA PRO A 70 -21.95 -19.65 10.77
C PRO A 70 -22.01 -18.33 10.02
N ARG A 71 -22.34 -17.22 10.70
CA ARG A 71 -22.48 -15.90 10.09
C ARG A 71 -21.16 -15.38 9.50
N VAL A 72 -20.01 -15.78 10.07
CA VAL A 72 -18.69 -15.41 9.50
C VAL A 72 -18.46 -16.20 8.22
N ALA A 73 -18.75 -17.50 8.19
CA ALA A 73 -18.64 -18.31 6.98
C ALA A 73 -19.55 -17.78 5.85
N ASP A 74 -20.79 -17.43 6.19
CA ASP A 74 -21.77 -16.88 5.25
C ASP A 74 -21.33 -15.51 4.71
N ALA A 75 -20.80 -14.62 5.56
CA ALA A 75 -20.26 -13.33 5.13
C ALA A 75 -19.05 -13.48 4.18
N ILE A 76 -18.16 -14.43 4.43
CA ILE A 76 -17.02 -14.73 3.54
C ILE A 76 -17.51 -15.23 2.17
N GLY A 77 -18.50 -16.11 2.16
CA GLY A 77 -19.11 -16.61 0.93
C GLY A 77 -19.83 -15.51 0.14
N ALA A 78 -20.60 -14.66 0.84
CA ALA A 78 -21.30 -13.53 0.25
C ALA A 78 -20.32 -12.50 -0.35
N GLU A 79 -19.20 -12.20 0.34
CA GLU A 79 -18.18 -11.28 -0.19
C GLU A 79 -17.60 -11.79 -1.54
N LEU A 80 -17.33 -13.08 -1.68
CA LEU A 80 -16.87 -13.64 -2.96
C LEU A 80 -17.93 -13.48 -4.05
N THR A 81 -19.21 -13.67 -3.73
CA THR A 81 -20.32 -13.49 -4.64
C THR A 81 -20.42 -12.03 -5.10
N ASP A 82 -20.33 -11.07 -4.19
CA ASP A 82 -20.38 -9.64 -4.47
C ASP A 82 -19.18 -9.20 -5.33
N GLN A 83 -17.98 -9.71 -5.03
CA GLN A 83 -16.78 -9.43 -5.83
C GLN A 83 -16.87 -9.99 -7.25
N ARG A 84 -17.53 -11.11 -7.44
CA ARG A 84 -17.78 -11.70 -8.77
C ARG A 84 -18.81 -10.93 -9.57
N ALA A 85 -19.80 -10.34 -8.92
CA ALA A 85 -20.94 -9.67 -9.53
C ALA A 85 -20.71 -8.19 -9.83
N SER A 86 -19.63 -7.58 -9.36
CA SER A 86 -19.41 -6.12 -9.43
C SER A 86 -18.22 -5.75 -10.32
N LEU A 87 -18.36 -4.66 -11.09
CA LEU A 87 -17.24 -3.99 -11.76
C LEU A 87 -16.44 -3.17 -10.73
N LYS A 88 -15.37 -3.76 -10.20
CA LYS A 88 -14.55 -3.15 -9.15
C LYS A 88 -13.53 -2.18 -9.75
N LEU A 89 -13.76 -0.89 -9.56
CA LEU A 89 -12.91 0.21 -10.01
C LEU A 89 -12.31 1.03 -8.84
N ILE A 90 -12.36 0.53 -7.62
CA ILE A 90 -11.63 1.15 -6.50
C ILE A 90 -10.14 1.05 -6.76
N ALA A 91 -9.46 2.20 -6.95
CA ALA A 91 -8.06 2.24 -7.36
C ALA A 91 -7.07 1.63 -6.34
N SER A 92 -7.49 1.48 -5.09
CA SER A 92 -6.71 0.87 -4.00
C SER A 92 -7.07 -0.59 -3.71
N GLU A 93 -7.93 -1.22 -4.53
CA GLU A 93 -8.31 -2.62 -4.39
C GLU A 93 -7.79 -3.47 -5.55
N ASN A 94 -7.57 -4.76 -5.24
CA ASN A 94 -7.12 -5.75 -6.19
C ASN A 94 -7.47 -7.14 -5.69
N TYR A 95 -7.28 -8.16 -6.52
CA TYR A 95 -7.50 -9.55 -6.19
C TYR A 95 -6.16 -10.26 -6.04
N ALA A 96 -5.83 -10.66 -4.81
CA ALA A 96 -4.65 -11.49 -4.55
C ALA A 96 -4.86 -12.92 -5.07
N SER A 97 -3.78 -13.62 -5.38
CA SER A 97 -3.87 -15.02 -5.83
C SER A 97 -4.41 -15.93 -4.71
N PRO A 98 -5.01 -17.08 -5.06
CA PRO A 98 -5.37 -18.09 -4.05
C PRO A 98 -4.19 -18.51 -3.17
N ALA A 99 -2.97 -18.57 -3.72
CA ALA A 99 -1.77 -18.91 -2.95
C ALA A 99 -1.48 -17.87 -1.86
N VAL A 100 -1.59 -16.58 -2.18
CA VAL A 100 -1.44 -15.48 -1.21
C VAL A 100 -2.52 -15.56 -0.13
N LEU A 101 -3.78 -15.74 -0.52
CA LEU A 101 -4.92 -15.79 0.41
C LEU A 101 -4.82 -17.00 1.36
N LEU A 102 -4.55 -18.19 0.83
CA LEU A 102 -4.42 -19.42 1.61
C LEU A 102 -3.21 -19.38 2.56
N THR A 103 -2.14 -18.65 2.19
CA THR A 103 -0.98 -18.49 3.08
C THR A 103 -1.32 -17.70 4.35
N MET A 104 -2.41 -16.94 4.40
CA MET A 104 -2.75 -16.15 5.59
C MET A 104 -3.39 -16.96 6.71
N GLY A 105 -3.97 -18.12 6.44
CA GLY A 105 -4.63 -18.98 7.42
C GLY A 105 -3.74 -20.14 7.88
N ASN A 106 -2.68 -19.88 8.65
CA ASN A 106 -1.75 -20.91 9.11
C ASN A 106 -1.21 -20.67 10.53
N TRP A 107 -0.48 -21.64 11.07
CA TRP A 107 0.05 -21.66 12.45
C TRP A 107 1.12 -20.60 12.74
N LEU A 108 1.65 -19.89 11.73
CA LEU A 108 2.51 -18.73 11.96
C LEU A 108 1.75 -17.59 12.68
N SER A 109 0.41 -17.62 12.64
CA SER A 109 -0.45 -16.72 13.41
C SER A 109 -0.25 -16.84 14.92
N ASP A 110 0.17 -18.01 15.41
CA ASP A 110 0.34 -18.30 16.84
C ASP A 110 1.71 -17.80 17.37
N LYS A 111 2.59 -17.27 16.49
CA LYS A 111 3.96 -16.90 16.85
C LYS A 111 4.09 -15.44 17.25
N TYR A 112 4.73 -15.20 18.39
CA TYR A 112 5.23 -13.90 18.79
C TYR A 112 6.69 -13.76 18.32
N ALA A 113 7.02 -12.69 17.57
CA ALA A 113 8.31 -12.59 16.87
C ALA A 113 8.88 -11.16 16.82
N GLU A 114 8.79 -10.41 17.93
CA GLU A 114 9.42 -9.09 18.03
C GLU A 114 10.93 -9.15 17.82
N GLY A 115 11.48 -8.11 17.23
CA GLY A 115 12.85 -8.04 16.75
C GLY A 115 12.95 -8.32 15.25
N THR A 116 14.15 -8.58 14.77
CA THR A 116 14.45 -8.86 13.36
C THR A 116 15.05 -10.25 13.17
N VAL A 117 15.22 -10.67 11.93
CA VAL A 117 15.85 -11.97 11.57
C VAL A 117 17.16 -12.17 12.33
N GLY A 118 17.25 -13.28 13.06
CA GLY A 118 18.41 -13.64 13.88
C GLY A 118 18.60 -12.83 15.17
N ARG A 119 17.74 -11.84 15.44
CA ARG A 119 17.79 -10.96 16.63
C ARG A 119 16.40 -10.80 17.26
N ARG A 120 15.77 -11.93 17.59
CA ARG A 120 14.43 -11.95 18.21
C ARG A 120 14.49 -11.82 19.72
N PHE A 121 13.51 -11.14 20.28
CA PHE A 121 13.30 -11.10 21.73
C PHE A 121 12.73 -12.41 22.27
N TYR A 122 12.14 -13.26 21.40
CA TYR A 122 11.50 -14.53 21.75
C TYR A 122 12.23 -15.71 21.11
N ALA A 123 12.34 -16.83 21.84
CA ALA A 123 12.89 -18.07 21.32
C ALA A 123 11.92 -18.76 20.34
N GLY A 124 12.45 -19.68 19.55
CA GLY A 124 11.65 -20.54 18.66
C GLY A 124 11.16 -19.85 17.37
N CYS A 125 11.82 -18.80 16.90
CA CYS A 125 11.40 -18.01 15.74
C CYS A 125 12.06 -18.43 14.41
N ARG A 126 12.76 -19.57 14.36
CA ARG A 126 13.49 -20.00 13.15
C ARG A 126 12.66 -19.98 11.87
N ASN A 127 11.42 -20.49 11.91
CA ASN A 127 10.55 -20.51 10.72
C ASN A 127 10.02 -19.10 10.37
N VAL A 128 9.82 -18.25 11.37
CA VAL A 128 9.50 -16.82 11.15
C VAL A 128 10.67 -16.12 10.48
N ASP A 129 11.90 -16.37 10.95
CA ASP A 129 13.11 -15.83 10.33
C ASP A 129 13.21 -16.23 8.86
N THR A 130 12.88 -17.49 8.53
CA THR A 130 12.88 -17.98 7.15
C THR A 130 11.91 -17.17 6.27
N VAL A 131 10.65 -17.01 6.68
CA VAL A 131 9.66 -16.32 5.84
C VAL A 131 9.92 -14.81 5.77
N GLU A 132 10.39 -14.18 6.84
CA GLU A 132 10.76 -12.77 6.84
C GLU A 132 11.98 -12.51 5.97
N ALA A 133 13.02 -13.33 6.07
CA ALA A 133 14.21 -13.23 5.23
C ALA A 133 13.87 -13.37 3.74
N LEU A 134 13.04 -14.35 3.37
CA LEU A 134 12.56 -14.53 1.99
C LEU A 134 11.77 -13.32 1.50
N ALA A 135 10.85 -12.81 2.30
CA ALA A 135 10.07 -11.63 1.92
C ALA A 135 10.97 -10.40 1.69
N ALA A 136 11.95 -10.17 2.58
CA ALA A 136 12.90 -9.07 2.46
C ALA A 136 13.84 -9.25 1.26
N GLU A 137 14.30 -10.47 0.99
CA GLU A 137 15.12 -10.80 -0.19
C GLU A 137 14.34 -10.51 -1.49
N HIS A 138 13.14 -11.06 -1.62
CA HIS A 138 12.29 -10.82 -2.78
C HIS A 138 11.98 -9.34 -2.99
N ALA A 139 11.74 -8.58 -1.91
CA ALA A 139 11.50 -7.15 -2.00
C ALA A 139 12.74 -6.41 -2.51
N ARG A 140 13.93 -6.69 -1.96
CA ARG A 140 15.18 -6.06 -2.40
C ARG A 140 15.47 -6.33 -3.88
N GLU A 141 15.33 -7.58 -4.32
CA GLU A 141 15.58 -7.96 -5.71
C GLU A 141 14.55 -7.36 -6.67
N LEU A 142 13.27 -7.38 -6.30
CA LEU A 142 12.17 -6.85 -7.11
C LEU A 142 12.31 -5.35 -7.37
N PHE A 143 12.63 -4.59 -6.33
CA PHE A 143 12.69 -3.13 -6.37
C PHE A 143 14.10 -2.59 -6.59
N GLY A 144 15.15 -3.40 -6.46
CA GLY A 144 16.54 -2.95 -6.51
C GLY A 144 16.95 -2.16 -5.26
N ALA A 145 16.28 -2.37 -4.13
CA ALA A 145 16.51 -1.65 -2.89
C ALA A 145 17.71 -2.22 -2.11
N ARG A 146 18.43 -1.36 -1.37
CA ARG A 146 19.55 -1.77 -0.52
C ARG A 146 19.05 -2.52 0.71
N HIS A 147 17.97 -2.03 1.33
CA HIS A 147 17.36 -2.63 2.50
C HIS A 147 15.83 -2.72 2.35
N ALA A 148 15.22 -3.75 2.91
CA ALA A 148 13.78 -3.97 2.92
C ALA A 148 13.30 -4.46 4.28
N TYR A 149 12.28 -3.80 4.82
CA TYR A 149 11.64 -4.11 6.09
C TYR A 149 10.17 -4.44 5.84
N VAL A 150 9.79 -5.70 6.08
CA VAL A 150 8.51 -6.26 5.65
C VAL A 150 7.48 -6.42 6.77
N GLN A 151 7.79 -5.98 7.98
CA GLN A 151 6.95 -6.17 9.17
C GLN A 151 5.71 -5.25 9.25
N PRO A 152 5.67 -4.01 8.71
CA PRO A 152 4.53 -3.12 8.87
C PRO A 152 3.19 -3.79 8.53
N HIS A 153 2.19 -3.62 9.42
CA HIS A 153 0.87 -4.24 9.29
C HIS A 153 0.00 -3.52 8.24
N SER A 154 0.30 -2.27 7.99
CA SER A 154 -0.41 -1.42 7.02
C SER A 154 0.51 -0.38 6.38
N GLY A 155 -0.01 0.38 5.40
CA GLY A 155 0.75 1.51 4.81
C GLY A 155 1.01 2.64 5.81
N ILE A 156 0.07 2.91 6.72
CA ILE A 156 0.29 3.93 7.76
C ILE A 156 1.38 3.51 8.73
N ASP A 157 1.48 2.23 9.09
CA ASP A 157 2.56 1.72 9.93
C ASP A 157 3.91 1.83 9.24
N ALA A 158 3.97 1.56 7.92
CA ALA A 158 5.16 1.78 7.12
C ALA A 158 5.59 3.26 7.15
N ASN A 159 4.63 4.19 7.01
CA ASN A 159 4.89 5.62 7.10
C ASN A 159 5.34 6.03 8.51
N LEU A 160 4.75 5.48 9.57
CA LEU A 160 5.18 5.76 10.95
C LEU A 160 6.60 5.26 11.22
N VAL A 161 6.97 4.07 10.74
CA VAL A 161 8.35 3.57 10.82
C VAL A 161 9.30 4.50 10.06
N ALA A 162 8.92 4.97 8.87
CA ALA A 162 9.72 5.91 8.09
C ALA A 162 9.92 7.25 8.83
N PHE A 163 8.85 7.83 9.38
CA PHE A 163 8.92 9.08 10.16
C PHE A 163 9.81 8.91 11.38
N TRP A 164 9.60 7.85 12.14
CA TRP A 164 10.43 7.48 13.28
C TRP A 164 11.91 7.37 12.90
N SER A 165 12.21 6.64 11.83
CA SER A 165 13.58 6.41 11.38
C SER A 165 14.28 7.70 10.96
N VAL A 166 13.57 8.60 10.26
CA VAL A 166 14.12 9.91 9.90
C VAL A 166 14.35 10.78 11.13
N LEU A 167 13.40 10.83 12.06
CA LEU A 167 13.54 11.56 13.33
C LEU A 167 14.72 11.01 14.17
N ALA A 168 14.82 9.69 14.29
CA ALA A 168 15.93 9.05 15.00
C ALA A 168 17.28 9.39 14.35
N ARG A 169 17.39 9.23 13.02
CA ARG A 169 18.66 9.47 12.31
C ARG A 169 19.08 10.93 12.27
N ARG A 170 18.11 11.85 12.08
CA ARG A 170 18.38 13.26 11.80
C ARG A 170 18.30 14.17 13.04
N VAL A 171 17.65 13.72 14.12
CA VAL A 171 17.43 14.52 15.33
C VAL A 171 18.02 13.82 16.58
N GLU A 172 17.64 12.56 16.82
CA GLU A 172 18.06 11.85 18.02
C GLU A 172 19.55 11.52 18.00
N VAL A 173 20.05 10.88 16.94
CA VAL A 173 21.48 10.49 16.86
C VAL A 173 22.42 11.69 17.00
N PRO A 174 22.21 12.84 16.34
CA PRO A 174 23.03 14.03 16.58
C PRO A 174 22.95 14.56 18.02
N ALA A 175 21.75 14.59 18.62
CA ALA A 175 21.58 15.06 20.00
C ALA A 175 22.26 14.16 21.02
N LEU A 176 22.26 12.84 20.81
CA LEU A 176 23.00 11.89 21.64
C LEU A 176 24.51 12.12 21.54
N ALA A 177 25.02 12.32 20.33
CA ALA A 177 26.44 12.61 20.12
C ALA A 177 26.88 13.92 20.80
N GLU A 178 26.05 14.97 20.70
CA GLU A 178 26.28 16.26 21.35
C GLU A 178 26.30 16.13 22.87
N ALA A 179 25.42 15.30 23.45
CA ALA A 179 25.37 15.02 24.90
C ALA A 179 26.44 14.02 25.35
N GLY A 180 27.24 13.42 24.46
CA GLY A 180 28.19 12.36 24.77
C GLY A 180 27.54 11.07 25.28
N ALA A 181 26.25 10.84 24.93
CA ALA A 181 25.47 9.69 25.37
C ALA A 181 25.39 8.63 24.26
N GLY A 182 25.46 7.36 24.68
CA GLY A 182 25.30 6.22 23.75
C GLY A 182 23.86 5.81 23.52
N HIS A 183 22.96 6.14 24.43
CA HIS A 183 21.55 5.77 24.40
C HIS A 183 20.70 6.86 25.09
N VAL A 184 19.41 6.94 24.72
CA VAL A 184 18.47 7.93 25.29
C VAL A 184 18.32 7.81 26.82
N ASN A 185 18.48 6.60 27.35
CA ASN A 185 18.42 6.37 28.80
C ASN A 185 19.63 6.93 29.56
N ASP A 186 20.72 7.28 28.87
CA ASP A 186 21.93 7.86 29.45
C ASP A 186 21.85 9.40 29.50
N LEU A 187 20.80 10.00 28.92
CA LEU A 187 20.59 11.44 28.90
C LEU A 187 20.19 11.96 30.30
N SER A 188 20.67 13.16 30.64
CA SER A 188 20.10 13.89 31.75
C SER A 188 18.65 14.29 31.48
N GLU A 189 17.86 14.55 32.52
CA GLU A 189 16.47 15.04 32.37
C GLU A 189 16.39 16.34 31.53
N ALA A 190 17.40 17.19 31.66
CA ALA A 190 17.47 18.42 30.86
C ALA A 190 17.73 18.13 29.38
N ASP A 191 18.62 17.20 29.05
CA ASP A 191 18.92 16.77 27.68
C ASP A 191 17.75 16.03 27.08
N TRP A 192 17.14 15.12 27.83
CA TRP A 192 15.93 14.44 27.41
C TRP A 192 14.81 15.42 27.11
N GLY A 193 14.60 16.43 27.98
CA GLY A 193 13.63 17.49 27.72
C GLY A 193 13.93 18.31 26.47
N ARG A 194 15.23 18.57 26.15
CA ARG A 194 15.64 19.24 24.89
C ARG A 194 15.34 18.36 23.68
N LEU A 195 15.73 17.09 23.73
CA LEU A 195 15.51 16.14 22.65
C LEU A 195 14.01 15.97 22.34
N ARG A 196 13.16 15.80 23.36
CA ARG A 196 11.71 15.69 23.17
C ARG A 196 11.12 16.91 22.46
N ARG A 197 11.55 18.12 22.82
CA ARG A 197 11.11 19.34 22.12
C ARG A 197 11.60 19.39 20.68
N ALA A 198 12.84 18.97 20.43
CA ALA A 198 13.40 18.92 19.09
C ALA A 198 12.66 17.90 18.20
N LEU A 199 12.35 16.71 18.71
CA LEU A 199 11.58 15.67 18.00
C LEU A 199 10.17 16.16 17.65
N GLY A 200 9.50 16.86 18.57
CA GLY A 200 8.13 17.36 18.38
C GLY A 200 8.01 18.66 17.56
N ASN A 201 9.14 19.25 17.14
CA ASN A 201 9.19 20.54 16.42
C ASN A 201 9.84 20.39 15.04
N GLN A 202 9.57 19.30 14.35
CA GLN A 202 10.09 19.05 13.01
C GLN A 202 9.01 19.34 11.95
N ARG A 203 9.45 19.62 10.74
CA ARG A 203 8.58 20.08 9.63
C ARG A 203 8.49 19.04 8.52
N MET A 204 7.30 18.91 7.96
CA MET A 204 6.99 18.02 6.84
C MET A 204 6.29 18.80 5.73
N LEU A 205 6.74 18.61 4.49
CA LEU A 205 6.10 19.13 3.28
C LEU A 205 5.61 17.96 2.43
N GLY A 206 4.30 17.89 2.15
CA GLY A 206 3.68 16.81 1.37
C GLY A 206 2.62 17.32 0.40
N MET A 207 2.16 16.44 -0.50
CA MET A 207 1.07 16.78 -1.44
C MET A 207 -0.25 16.95 -0.68
N SER A 208 -1.01 18.00 -1.00
CA SER A 208 -2.33 18.25 -0.42
C SER A 208 -3.36 17.17 -0.84
N LEU A 209 -4.40 16.99 -0.02
CA LEU A 209 -5.44 15.97 -0.29
C LEU A 209 -6.21 16.23 -1.58
N ASP A 210 -6.52 17.49 -1.86
CA ASP A 210 -7.25 17.90 -3.07
C ASP A 210 -6.40 17.80 -4.34
N ALA A 211 -5.05 17.86 -4.22
CA ALA A 211 -4.13 17.57 -5.30
C ALA A 211 -3.84 16.06 -5.50
N GLY A 212 -4.38 15.21 -4.64
CA GLY A 212 -4.24 13.75 -4.70
C GLY A 212 -3.29 13.13 -3.69
N GLY A 213 -2.82 13.87 -2.68
CA GLY A 213 -2.03 13.35 -1.57
C GLY A 213 -2.78 12.36 -0.69
N HIS A 214 -2.07 11.73 0.24
CA HIS A 214 -2.64 10.81 1.22
C HIS A 214 -2.79 11.49 2.59
N LEU A 215 -3.69 10.98 3.45
CA LEU A 215 -3.88 11.49 4.82
C LEU A 215 -2.59 11.54 5.63
N THR A 216 -1.69 10.57 5.42
CA THR A 216 -0.40 10.51 6.13
C THR A 216 0.66 11.47 5.58
N HIS A 217 0.34 12.27 4.55
CA HIS A 217 1.27 13.26 3.99
C HIS A 217 1.13 14.65 4.67
N GLY A 218 0.74 14.68 5.95
CA GLY A 218 0.64 15.88 6.75
C GLY A 218 -0.78 16.42 6.95
N PHE A 219 -1.82 15.61 6.68
CA PHE A 219 -3.19 16.05 6.98
C PHE A 219 -3.37 16.27 8.48
N ARG A 220 -3.77 17.49 8.88
CA ARG A 220 -3.81 17.94 10.28
C ARG A 220 -4.47 16.99 11.29
N PRO A 221 -5.62 16.37 11.01
CA PRO A 221 -6.25 15.40 11.91
C PRO A 221 -5.52 14.07 11.99
N ASN A 222 -4.65 13.72 11.01
CA ASN A 222 -3.88 12.49 10.99
C ASN A 222 -2.71 12.54 11.98
N ILE A 223 -2.17 11.37 12.33
CA ILE A 223 -1.01 11.28 13.22
C ILE A 223 0.20 12.05 12.65
N SER A 224 0.43 12.04 11.35
CA SER A 224 1.51 12.80 10.70
C SER A 224 1.39 14.30 10.90
N GLY A 225 0.17 14.85 10.79
CA GLY A 225 -0.10 16.26 11.05
C GLY A 225 -0.03 16.66 12.53
N LYS A 226 0.03 15.68 13.44
CA LYS A 226 0.24 15.89 14.88
C LYS A 226 1.70 15.68 15.30
N MET A 227 2.45 14.87 14.55
CA MET A 227 3.88 14.64 14.78
C MET A 227 4.75 15.77 14.22
N PHE A 228 4.30 16.42 13.14
CA PHE A 228 5.08 17.44 12.41
C PHE A 228 4.29 18.74 12.28
N GLU A 229 5.01 19.86 12.30
CA GLU A 229 4.52 21.07 11.67
C GLU A 229 4.41 20.80 10.17
N GLN A 230 3.22 20.94 9.59
CA GLN A 230 2.96 20.52 8.23
C GLN A 230 2.62 21.70 7.32
N ARG A 231 3.13 21.65 6.08
CA ARG A 231 2.61 22.41 4.93
C ARG A 231 2.36 21.46 3.77
N SER A 232 1.56 21.92 2.82
CA SER A 232 1.26 21.13 1.62
C SER A 232 1.67 21.90 0.37
N TYR A 233 2.13 21.16 -0.64
CA TYR A 233 2.20 21.63 -2.02
C TYR A 233 1.00 21.07 -2.80
N GLY A 234 0.57 21.83 -3.82
CA GLY A 234 -0.55 21.46 -4.69
C GLY A 234 -0.11 21.20 -6.12
N THR A 235 -1.09 21.24 -7.00
CA THR A 235 -0.92 21.21 -8.45
C THR A 235 -1.24 22.58 -9.04
N ASP A 236 -0.74 22.86 -10.24
CA ASP A 236 -1.11 24.06 -10.98
C ASP A 236 -2.61 24.08 -11.23
N PRO A 237 -3.31 25.17 -10.90
CA PRO A 237 -4.77 25.25 -10.98
C PRO A 237 -5.35 25.12 -12.39
N ALA A 238 -4.59 25.52 -13.40
CA ALA A 238 -5.05 25.53 -14.79
C ALA A 238 -4.90 24.17 -15.47
N THR A 239 -3.82 23.45 -15.11
CA THR A 239 -3.47 22.18 -15.76
C THR A 239 -3.75 20.95 -14.88
N GLY A 240 -3.84 21.14 -13.57
CA GLY A 240 -3.90 20.04 -12.58
C GLY A 240 -2.56 19.29 -12.43
N LEU A 241 -1.47 19.75 -13.05
CA LEU A 241 -0.17 19.11 -13.03
C LEU A 241 0.69 19.63 -11.87
N LEU A 242 1.64 18.80 -11.42
CA LEU A 242 2.66 19.22 -10.47
C LEU A 242 3.56 20.29 -11.10
N ASP A 243 3.69 21.41 -10.38
CA ASP A 243 4.66 22.47 -10.68
C ASP A 243 5.86 22.30 -9.73
N TYR A 244 6.98 21.79 -10.27
CA TYR A 244 8.18 21.53 -9.48
C TYR A 244 8.86 22.82 -8.99
N ASP A 245 8.74 23.93 -9.72
CA ASP A 245 9.26 25.23 -9.28
C ASP A 245 8.49 25.75 -8.06
N ALA A 246 7.17 25.57 -8.06
CA ALA A 246 6.33 25.89 -6.90
C ALA A 246 6.64 24.98 -5.70
N VAL A 247 6.88 23.68 -5.92
CA VAL A 247 7.33 22.76 -4.86
C VAL A 247 8.68 23.19 -4.29
N ALA A 248 9.65 23.56 -5.15
CA ALA A 248 10.96 24.03 -4.74
C ALA A 248 10.87 25.34 -3.93
N ALA A 249 10.04 26.29 -4.38
CA ALA A 249 9.81 27.55 -3.66
C ALA A 249 9.22 27.28 -2.27
N ALA A 250 8.21 26.41 -2.16
CA ALA A 250 7.62 26.01 -0.89
C ALA A 250 8.65 25.32 0.03
N ALA A 251 9.50 24.45 -0.52
CA ALA A 251 10.56 23.79 0.24
C ALA A 251 11.62 24.77 0.76
N ARG A 252 12.05 25.75 -0.05
CA ARG A 252 13.00 26.80 0.37
C ARG A 252 12.45 27.66 1.50
N GLU A 253 11.18 28.06 1.41
CA GLU A 253 10.51 28.86 2.43
C GLU A 253 10.32 28.07 3.72
N PHE A 254 9.80 26.86 3.61
CA PHE A 254 9.39 26.08 4.78
C PHE A 254 10.51 25.28 5.45
N ARG A 255 11.57 24.92 4.69
CA ARG A 255 12.72 24.13 5.18
C ARG A 255 12.29 22.86 5.91
N PRO A 256 11.58 21.92 5.26
CA PRO A 256 11.13 20.70 5.90
C PRO A 256 12.29 19.75 6.25
N LEU A 257 12.13 18.95 7.31
CA LEU A 257 12.98 17.81 7.57
C LEU A 257 12.66 16.66 6.61
N VAL A 258 11.36 16.49 6.29
CA VAL A 258 10.85 15.46 5.37
C VAL A 258 10.11 16.13 4.23
N LEU A 259 10.58 15.92 3.01
CA LEU A 259 9.82 16.16 1.79
C LEU A 259 9.20 14.82 1.38
N ILE A 260 7.86 14.71 1.44
CA ILE A 260 7.17 13.48 1.08
C ILE A 260 6.54 13.62 -0.31
N ALA A 261 6.87 12.68 -1.20
CA ALA A 261 6.29 12.54 -2.52
C ALA A 261 5.48 11.24 -2.62
N GLY A 262 4.62 11.14 -3.63
CA GLY A 262 3.68 10.04 -3.79
C GLY A 262 2.24 10.52 -3.72
N TYR A 263 1.31 9.66 -4.12
CA TYR A 263 -0.07 10.07 -4.31
C TYR A 263 -1.07 8.93 -4.12
N SER A 264 -2.32 9.31 -3.87
CA SER A 264 -3.49 8.43 -3.83
C SER A 264 -4.47 8.69 -4.98
N ALA A 265 -4.44 9.89 -5.56
CA ALA A 265 -5.41 10.31 -6.57
C ALA A 265 -4.82 11.24 -7.66
N TYR A 266 -3.50 11.26 -7.84
CA TYR A 266 -2.84 12.02 -8.91
C TYR A 266 -2.65 11.11 -10.13
N PRO A 267 -3.30 11.39 -11.28
CA PRO A 267 -3.30 10.47 -12.43
C PRO A 267 -2.08 10.63 -13.36
N ARG A 268 -1.10 11.45 -13.01
CA ARG A 268 0.11 11.68 -13.83
C ARG A 268 1.35 11.13 -13.17
N LEU A 269 2.47 11.13 -13.88
CA LEU A 269 3.76 10.72 -13.35
C LEU A 269 4.36 11.80 -12.45
N VAL A 270 5.09 11.37 -11.43
CA VAL A 270 5.92 12.23 -10.58
C VAL A 270 7.38 11.96 -10.92
N ASN A 271 8.14 12.99 -11.24
CA ASN A 271 9.58 12.89 -11.45
C ASN A 271 10.31 12.90 -10.10
N PHE A 272 10.74 11.72 -9.64
CA PHE A 272 11.39 11.57 -8.33
C PHE A 272 12.83 12.08 -8.32
N ARG A 273 13.51 12.16 -9.47
CA ARG A 273 14.82 12.82 -9.57
C ARG A 273 14.69 14.32 -9.25
N MET A 274 13.70 15.01 -9.85
CA MET A 274 13.45 16.42 -9.53
C MET A 274 13.06 16.61 -8.07
N MET A 275 12.22 15.74 -7.50
CA MET A 275 11.88 15.78 -6.08
C MET A 275 13.12 15.57 -5.18
N ARG A 276 14.07 14.73 -5.61
CA ARG A 276 15.35 14.53 -4.93
C ARG A 276 16.22 15.80 -4.98
N GLU A 277 16.34 16.42 -6.13
CA GLU A 277 17.09 17.67 -6.29
C GLU A 277 16.53 18.78 -5.38
N ILE A 278 15.19 18.91 -5.31
CA ILE A 278 14.52 19.86 -4.40
C ILE A 278 14.82 19.51 -2.92
N ALA A 279 14.76 18.25 -2.55
CA ALA A 279 15.07 17.83 -1.18
C ALA A 279 16.51 18.13 -0.80
N ASP A 280 17.47 17.82 -1.69
CA ASP A 280 18.89 18.08 -1.47
C ASP A 280 19.20 19.58 -1.32
N GLU A 281 18.57 20.43 -2.14
CA GLU A 281 18.74 21.88 -2.06
C GLU A 281 18.42 22.46 -0.68
N VAL A 282 17.41 21.90 0.00
CA VAL A 282 16.98 22.39 1.32
C VAL A 282 17.48 21.53 2.49
N GLY A 283 18.22 20.45 2.19
CA GLY A 283 18.70 19.49 3.19
C GLY A 283 17.60 18.61 3.79
N ALA A 284 16.47 18.43 3.10
CA ALA A 284 15.38 17.56 3.50
C ALA A 284 15.70 16.09 3.19
N THR A 285 15.07 15.17 3.92
CA THR A 285 15.02 13.75 3.55
C THR A 285 13.88 13.56 2.57
N LEU A 286 14.18 13.11 1.33
CA LEU A 286 13.13 12.67 0.41
C LEU A 286 12.59 11.31 0.86
N MET A 287 11.30 11.29 1.20
CA MET A 287 10.51 10.09 1.44
C MET A 287 9.50 9.91 0.31
N VAL A 288 9.35 8.70 -0.22
CA VAL A 288 8.33 8.43 -1.24
C VAL A 288 7.36 7.36 -0.74
N ASP A 289 6.07 7.69 -0.74
CA ASP A 289 4.99 6.73 -0.55
C ASP A 289 4.49 6.23 -1.91
N MET A 290 4.95 5.04 -2.30
CA MET A 290 4.57 4.41 -3.57
C MET A 290 3.40 3.44 -3.45
N ALA A 291 2.62 3.49 -2.37
CA ALA A 291 1.57 2.52 -2.08
C ALA A 291 0.61 2.28 -3.25
N HIS A 292 0.24 3.31 -3.99
CA HIS A 292 -0.66 3.17 -5.13
C HIS A 292 0.00 2.58 -6.37
N PHE A 293 1.25 2.90 -6.62
CA PHE A 293 1.94 2.53 -7.87
C PHE A 293 3.08 1.52 -7.70
N ALA A 294 3.22 0.91 -6.52
CA ALA A 294 4.28 -0.08 -6.26
C ALA A 294 4.29 -1.24 -7.27
N GLY A 295 3.11 -1.70 -7.72
CA GLY A 295 3.01 -2.72 -8.76
C GLY A 295 3.56 -2.26 -10.12
N LEU A 296 3.46 -0.96 -10.44
CA LEU A 296 4.00 -0.40 -11.68
C LEU A 296 5.53 -0.29 -11.62
N VAL A 297 6.09 0.05 -10.43
CA VAL A 297 7.53 0.03 -10.18
C VAL A 297 8.06 -1.40 -10.23
N ALA A 298 7.40 -2.35 -9.54
CA ALA A 298 7.74 -3.77 -9.54
C ALA A 298 7.72 -4.37 -10.94
N GLY A 299 6.70 -4.05 -11.74
CA GLY A 299 6.54 -4.48 -13.13
C GLY A 299 7.40 -3.73 -14.14
N LYS A 300 8.26 -2.80 -13.68
CA LYS A 300 9.18 -2.01 -14.52
C LYS A 300 8.47 -1.15 -15.57
N VAL A 301 7.25 -0.73 -15.30
CA VAL A 301 6.53 0.27 -16.09
C VAL A 301 6.99 1.67 -15.74
N LEU A 302 7.23 1.94 -14.46
CA LEU A 302 7.87 3.17 -13.98
C LEU A 302 9.36 2.90 -13.77
N THR A 303 10.19 3.59 -14.55
CA THR A 303 11.65 3.42 -14.57
C THR A 303 12.37 4.77 -14.64
N GLY A 304 13.68 4.79 -14.44
CA GLY A 304 14.50 6.00 -14.52
C GLY A 304 14.03 7.05 -13.50
N ASP A 305 13.78 8.27 -13.97
CA ASP A 305 13.36 9.39 -13.12
C ASP A 305 12.01 9.18 -12.41
N PHE A 306 11.21 8.22 -12.89
CA PHE A 306 9.88 7.86 -12.35
C PHE A 306 9.90 6.64 -11.43
N ASP A 307 11.05 5.98 -11.24
CA ASP A 307 11.27 4.96 -10.20
C ASP A 307 11.73 5.67 -8.91
N PRO A 308 10.97 5.58 -7.81
CA PRO A 308 11.36 6.29 -6.59
C PRO A 308 12.58 5.69 -5.89
N VAL A 309 12.85 4.39 -6.08
CA VAL A 309 13.82 3.65 -5.26
C VAL A 309 15.26 4.18 -5.39
N PRO A 310 15.76 4.52 -6.59
CA PRO A 310 17.09 5.11 -6.72
C PRO A 310 17.22 6.55 -6.20
N HIS A 311 16.10 7.27 -6.02
CA HIS A 311 16.10 8.70 -5.72
C HIS A 311 15.76 9.03 -4.27
N ALA A 312 14.95 8.22 -3.59
CA ALA A 312 14.51 8.47 -2.22
C ALA A 312 15.42 7.79 -1.20
N ALA A 313 15.64 8.45 -0.06
CA ALA A 313 16.34 7.84 1.07
C ALA A 313 15.50 6.73 1.73
N ILE A 314 14.17 6.90 1.69
CA ILE A 314 13.22 5.95 2.23
C ILE A 314 11.96 5.91 1.37
N VAL A 315 11.49 4.70 1.06
CA VAL A 315 10.30 4.44 0.27
C VAL A 315 9.36 3.56 1.08
N THR A 316 8.10 3.96 1.18
CA THR A 316 7.06 3.16 1.83
C THR A 316 6.05 2.66 0.82
N THR A 317 5.39 1.56 1.14
CA THR A 317 4.33 1.03 0.30
C THR A 317 3.34 0.18 1.09
N THR A 318 2.16 -0.02 0.49
CA THR A 318 1.26 -1.14 0.82
C THR A 318 1.56 -2.32 -0.08
N THR A 319 1.19 -3.52 0.35
CA THR A 319 1.38 -4.75 -0.44
C THR A 319 0.14 -5.20 -1.21
N HIS A 320 -1.04 -4.63 -0.94
CA HIS A 320 -2.36 -5.14 -1.39
C HIS A 320 -3.04 -4.33 -2.51
N LYS A 321 -2.40 -3.27 -3.05
CA LYS A 321 -2.97 -2.46 -4.15
C LYS A 321 -2.49 -2.98 -5.51
N SER A 322 -1.84 -2.14 -6.31
CA SER A 322 -1.28 -2.58 -7.60
C SER A 322 -0.27 -3.74 -7.50
N LEU A 323 0.38 -3.92 -6.34
CA LEU A 323 1.30 -5.04 -6.09
C LEU A 323 0.59 -6.39 -5.90
N ARG A 324 -0.73 -6.42 -5.66
CA ARG A 324 -1.58 -7.62 -5.65
C ARG A 324 -1.26 -8.64 -4.53
N GLY A 325 -0.66 -8.18 -3.42
CA GLY A 325 -0.33 -9.01 -2.27
C GLY A 325 -1.38 -8.98 -1.13
N PRO A 326 -1.04 -9.53 0.04
CA PRO A 326 -1.89 -9.46 1.23
C PRO A 326 -1.97 -8.02 1.75
N ARG A 327 -2.98 -7.71 2.56
CA ARG A 327 -3.03 -6.43 3.26
C ARG A 327 -1.85 -6.31 4.22
N GLY A 328 -1.10 -5.24 4.06
CA GLY A 328 0.12 -4.97 4.81
C GLY A 328 0.88 -3.77 4.26
N GLY A 329 2.00 -3.44 4.89
CA GLY A 329 2.95 -2.41 4.46
C GLY A 329 4.37 -2.93 4.35
N MET A 330 5.26 -2.12 3.80
CA MET A 330 6.68 -2.42 3.66
C MET A 330 7.46 -1.11 3.57
N VAL A 331 8.69 -1.11 4.05
CA VAL A 331 9.63 0.00 3.92
C VAL A 331 10.86 -0.48 3.16
N LEU A 332 11.31 0.31 2.20
CA LEU A 332 12.58 0.18 1.51
C LEU A 332 13.43 1.40 1.85
N CYS A 333 14.73 1.24 2.06
CA CYS A 333 15.59 2.39 2.32
C CYS A 333 17.03 2.15 1.87
N ASP A 334 17.82 3.21 1.90
CA ASP A 334 19.26 3.12 1.76
C ASP A 334 19.93 2.62 3.08
N ASP A 335 21.23 2.34 2.99
CA ASP A 335 22.00 1.80 4.12
C ASP A 335 22.06 2.79 5.32
N SER A 336 21.88 4.09 5.10
CA SER A 336 21.99 5.12 6.16
C SER A 336 20.81 5.11 7.13
N LEU A 337 19.67 4.53 6.74
CA LEU A 337 18.45 4.43 7.54
C LEU A 337 18.13 2.99 7.98
N ALA A 338 18.84 1.98 7.46
CA ALA A 338 18.53 0.57 7.69
C ALA A 338 18.44 0.20 9.18
N GLU A 339 19.42 0.64 9.98
CA GLU A 339 19.42 0.38 11.42
C GLU A 339 18.21 0.95 12.14
N GLN A 340 17.82 2.21 11.81
CA GLN A 340 16.66 2.85 12.41
C GLN A 340 15.35 2.20 11.97
N VAL A 341 15.26 1.81 10.70
CA VAL A 341 14.10 1.09 10.15
C VAL A 341 13.92 -0.27 10.83
N ASP A 342 14.99 -1.02 11.05
CA ASP A 342 14.92 -2.33 11.74
C ASP A 342 14.47 -2.21 13.20
N ARG A 343 14.73 -1.06 13.84
CA ARG A 343 14.21 -0.76 15.18
C ARG A 343 12.71 -0.42 15.20
N GLY A 344 12.06 -0.33 14.05
CA GLY A 344 10.61 -0.12 13.96
C GLY A 344 9.81 -1.12 14.78
N CYS A 345 10.33 -2.35 14.96
CA CYS A 345 9.81 -3.32 15.90
C CYS A 345 10.87 -3.57 17.00
N PRO A 346 10.57 -3.32 18.29
CA PRO A 346 9.23 -3.03 18.84
C PRO A 346 8.91 -1.54 19.02
N MET A 347 9.75 -0.60 18.57
CA MET A 347 9.65 0.83 18.94
C MET A 347 8.42 1.54 18.37
N VAL A 348 7.93 1.13 17.20
CA VAL A 348 6.77 1.73 16.52
C VAL A 348 5.67 0.70 16.34
N LEU A 349 6.03 -0.49 15.86
CA LEU A 349 5.14 -1.64 15.70
C LEU A 349 5.20 -2.49 16.98
N GLY A 350 4.14 -3.18 17.32
CA GLY A 350 4.18 -4.32 18.23
C GLY A 350 4.72 -5.56 17.52
N GLY A 351 4.33 -6.76 18.01
CA GLY A 351 4.72 -8.00 17.33
C GLY A 351 4.29 -8.02 15.87
N PRO A 352 5.16 -8.40 14.95
CA PRO A 352 4.80 -8.54 13.54
C PRO A 352 3.79 -9.67 13.34
N LEU A 353 3.17 -9.71 12.16
CA LEU A 353 2.22 -10.75 11.76
C LEU A 353 2.92 -11.79 10.88
N PRO A 354 3.49 -12.89 11.44
CA PRO A 354 4.31 -13.82 10.66
C PRO A 354 3.56 -14.50 9.50
N HIS A 355 2.27 -14.80 9.67
CA HIS A 355 1.42 -15.33 8.60
C HIS A 355 1.24 -14.35 7.43
N VAL A 356 1.16 -13.05 7.72
CA VAL A 356 1.09 -12.00 6.68
C VAL A 356 2.46 -11.82 6.01
N MET A 357 3.57 -11.91 6.75
CA MET A 357 4.92 -11.87 6.16
C MET A 357 5.13 -13.05 5.21
N ALA A 358 4.64 -14.25 5.56
CA ALA A 358 4.66 -15.40 4.65
C ALA A 358 3.87 -15.13 3.37
N ALA A 359 2.67 -14.56 3.48
CA ALA A 359 1.88 -14.17 2.31
C ALA A 359 2.53 -13.05 1.47
N LYS A 360 3.25 -12.10 2.11
CA LYS A 360 4.09 -11.12 1.39
C LYS A 360 5.21 -11.81 0.60
N ALA A 361 5.89 -12.81 1.19
CA ALA A 361 6.92 -13.57 0.48
C ALA A 361 6.37 -14.25 -0.79
N VAL A 362 5.20 -14.88 -0.70
CA VAL A 362 4.51 -15.49 -1.85
C VAL A 362 4.16 -14.43 -2.91
N ALA A 363 3.55 -13.33 -2.51
CA ALA A 363 3.15 -12.26 -3.44
C ALA A 363 4.35 -11.60 -4.14
N LEU A 364 5.44 -11.37 -3.40
CA LEU A 364 6.68 -10.81 -3.98
C LEU A 364 7.36 -11.80 -4.92
N ALA A 365 7.32 -13.11 -4.63
CA ALA A 365 7.78 -14.14 -5.54
C ALA A 365 6.95 -14.17 -6.84
N GLU A 366 5.62 -14.02 -6.76
CA GLU A 366 4.76 -13.88 -7.94
C GLU A 366 5.08 -12.61 -8.73
N ALA A 367 5.32 -11.47 -8.04
CA ALA A 367 5.62 -10.20 -8.69
C ALA A 367 6.99 -10.19 -9.41
N ARG A 368 7.89 -11.13 -9.11
CA ARG A 368 9.17 -11.33 -9.82
C ARG A 368 9.03 -12.09 -11.14
N ARG A 369 7.89 -12.73 -11.39
CA ARG A 369 7.65 -13.49 -12.62
C ARG A 369 7.41 -12.55 -13.81
N PRO A 370 7.78 -12.97 -15.04
CA PRO A 370 7.57 -12.17 -16.25
C PRO A 370 6.12 -11.72 -16.44
N GLU A 371 5.16 -12.58 -16.13
CA GLU A 371 3.72 -12.32 -16.29
C GLU A 371 3.25 -11.11 -15.45
N PHE A 372 3.96 -10.79 -14.38
CA PHE A 372 3.64 -9.61 -13.58
C PHE A 372 4.00 -8.30 -14.30
N ARG A 373 5.03 -8.31 -15.16
CA ARG A 373 5.37 -7.15 -16.00
C ARG A 373 4.26 -6.89 -17.03
N ASP A 374 3.77 -7.97 -17.65
CA ASP A 374 2.66 -7.88 -18.61
C ASP A 374 1.38 -7.37 -17.93
N TYR A 375 1.11 -7.85 -16.70
CA TYR A 375 0.01 -7.35 -15.90
C TYR A 375 0.17 -5.86 -15.59
N ALA A 376 1.31 -5.41 -15.12
CA ALA A 376 1.57 -4.02 -14.76
C ALA A 376 1.44 -3.09 -15.97
N GLN A 377 1.92 -3.50 -17.15
CA GLN A 377 1.75 -2.75 -18.40
C GLN A 377 0.28 -2.66 -18.77
N ARG A 378 -0.45 -3.79 -18.76
CA ARG A 378 -1.90 -3.80 -19.05
C ARG A 378 -2.70 -2.93 -18.08
N VAL A 379 -2.29 -2.80 -16.84
CA VAL A 379 -2.96 -1.89 -15.89
C VAL A 379 -2.95 -0.45 -16.39
N VAL A 380 -1.83 0.01 -16.94
CA VAL A 380 -1.70 1.38 -17.48
C VAL A 380 -2.44 1.51 -18.82
N ASP A 381 -2.31 0.53 -19.69
CA ASP A 381 -2.99 0.53 -20.98
C ASP A 381 -4.52 0.52 -20.81
N ASN A 382 -5.02 -0.25 -19.87
CA ASN A 382 -6.42 -0.28 -19.47
C ASN A 382 -6.89 1.07 -18.88
N ALA A 383 -6.06 1.72 -18.06
CA ALA A 383 -6.40 3.03 -17.54
C ALA A 383 -6.48 4.09 -18.65
N ARG A 384 -5.59 4.04 -19.62
CA ARG A 384 -5.63 4.91 -20.80
C ARG A 384 -6.88 4.64 -21.66
N ALA A 385 -7.22 3.37 -21.88
CA ALA A 385 -8.43 2.99 -22.63
C ALA A 385 -9.70 3.48 -21.93
N LEU A 386 -9.81 3.27 -20.61
CA LEU A 386 -10.92 3.77 -19.81
C LEU A 386 -11.01 5.31 -19.86
N ALA A 387 -9.88 6.00 -19.71
CA ALA A 387 -9.80 7.46 -19.78
C ALA A 387 -10.26 7.97 -21.16
N GLU A 388 -9.77 7.39 -22.24
CA GLU A 388 -10.15 7.78 -23.60
C GLU A 388 -11.64 7.48 -23.90
N GLY A 389 -12.14 6.30 -23.46
CA GLY A 389 -13.54 5.93 -23.58
C GLY A 389 -14.47 6.91 -22.86
N LEU A 390 -14.10 7.38 -21.67
CA LEU A 390 -14.86 8.41 -20.94
C LEU A 390 -14.77 9.76 -21.64
N ARG A 391 -13.57 10.17 -22.09
CA ARG A 391 -13.33 11.45 -22.77
C ARG A 391 -14.10 11.57 -24.07
N SER A 392 -14.10 10.51 -24.89
CA SER A 392 -14.82 10.49 -26.18
C SER A 392 -16.34 10.59 -26.02
N ARG A 393 -16.85 10.23 -24.85
CA ARG A 393 -18.27 10.36 -24.46
C ARG A 393 -18.58 11.69 -23.74
N GLY A 394 -17.62 12.64 -23.72
CA GLY A 394 -17.80 13.97 -23.11
C GLY A 394 -17.45 14.04 -21.61
N GLY A 395 -16.89 12.98 -21.02
CA GLY A 395 -16.39 12.99 -19.65
C GLY A 395 -15.19 13.93 -19.49
N ARG A 396 -15.19 14.75 -18.43
CA ARG A 396 -14.12 15.69 -18.12
C ARG A 396 -13.12 15.03 -17.17
N LEU A 397 -11.94 14.71 -17.68
CA LEU A 397 -10.87 14.13 -16.89
C LEU A 397 -10.01 15.23 -16.25
N VAL A 398 -9.73 15.10 -14.95
CA VAL A 398 -8.73 15.92 -14.29
C VAL A 398 -7.37 15.63 -14.95
N THR A 399 -6.62 16.67 -15.32
CA THR A 399 -5.35 16.59 -16.08
C THR A 399 -5.50 16.11 -17.55
N GLY A 400 -6.72 15.95 -18.07
CA GLY A 400 -6.97 15.57 -19.47
C GLY A 400 -6.69 14.09 -19.80
N GLY A 401 -6.28 13.25 -18.82
CA GLY A 401 -5.97 11.83 -19.04
C GLY A 401 -5.20 11.19 -17.91
N THR A 402 -4.50 10.07 -18.18
CA THR A 402 -3.71 9.34 -17.19
C THR A 402 -2.44 8.76 -17.77
N ASP A 403 -1.39 8.67 -16.91
CA ASP A 403 -0.12 7.99 -17.20
C ASP A 403 0.10 6.76 -16.29
N ASN A 404 -0.83 6.47 -15.38
CA ASN A 404 -0.72 5.39 -14.42
C ASN A 404 -2.00 4.55 -14.34
N HIS A 405 -2.31 3.93 -13.20
CA HIS A 405 -3.48 3.06 -13.01
C HIS A 405 -4.76 3.81 -12.60
N LEU A 406 -4.69 5.13 -12.43
CA LEU A 406 -5.79 5.96 -11.92
C LEU A 406 -6.46 6.75 -13.04
N VAL A 407 -7.78 6.89 -12.94
CA VAL A 407 -8.57 7.86 -13.72
C VAL A 407 -9.37 8.70 -12.74
N LEU A 408 -9.26 10.01 -12.85
CA LEU A 408 -10.04 10.96 -12.03
C LEU A 408 -11.00 11.73 -12.94
N LEU A 409 -12.28 11.41 -12.82
CA LEU A 409 -13.38 11.99 -13.60
C LEU A 409 -14.02 13.10 -12.77
N ASP A 410 -14.08 14.32 -13.32
CA ASP A 410 -14.89 15.41 -12.80
C ASP A 410 -16.34 15.22 -13.25
N VAL A 411 -17.23 14.94 -12.29
CA VAL A 411 -18.64 14.65 -12.58
C VAL A 411 -19.54 15.89 -12.56
N SER A 412 -18.97 17.08 -12.33
CA SER A 412 -19.74 18.34 -12.36
C SER A 412 -20.34 18.61 -13.75
N GLY A 413 -19.71 18.11 -14.83
CA GLY A 413 -20.24 18.16 -16.19
C GLY A 413 -21.56 17.38 -16.39
N TYR A 414 -21.84 16.41 -15.51
CA TYR A 414 -23.12 15.69 -15.48
C TYR A 414 -24.15 16.36 -14.55
N GLY A 415 -23.81 17.49 -13.93
CA GLY A 415 -24.67 18.16 -12.93
C GLY A 415 -24.70 17.44 -11.58
N LEU A 416 -23.74 16.55 -11.30
CA LEU A 416 -23.70 15.72 -10.10
C LEU A 416 -22.57 16.14 -9.16
N SER A 417 -22.74 15.87 -7.88
CA SER A 417 -21.62 15.78 -6.93
C SER A 417 -20.96 14.40 -7.03
N GLY A 418 -19.72 14.28 -6.56
CA GLY A 418 -19.03 13.00 -6.47
C GLY A 418 -19.80 11.98 -5.62
N ARG A 419 -20.48 12.42 -4.54
CA ARG A 419 -21.30 11.56 -3.69
C ARG A 419 -22.52 10.99 -4.42
N GLN A 420 -23.16 11.79 -5.24
CA GLN A 420 -24.29 11.34 -6.06
C GLN A 420 -23.84 10.34 -7.12
N ALA A 421 -22.77 10.66 -7.82
CA ALA A 421 -22.18 9.80 -8.83
C ALA A 421 -21.71 8.45 -8.25
N GLU A 422 -20.98 8.45 -7.12
CA GLU A 422 -20.58 7.24 -6.39
C GLU A 422 -21.79 6.35 -6.05
N ALA A 423 -22.86 6.95 -5.53
CA ALA A 423 -24.04 6.20 -5.12
C ALA A 423 -24.81 5.63 -6.31
N ALA A 424 -24.98 6.39 -7.40
CA ALA A 424 -25.64 5.92 -8.63
C ALA A 424 -24.85 4.80 -9.31
N LEU A 425 -23.54 4.91 -9.39
CA LEU A 425 -22.66 3.87 -9.94
C LEU A 425 -22.75 2.59 -9.10
N LEU A 426 -22.73 2.70 -7.76
CA LEU A 426 -22.86 1.55 -6.87
C LEU A 426 -24.23 0.86 -7.05
N GLU A 427 -25.30 1.62 -7.17
CA GLU A 427 -26.65 1.08 -7.45
C GLU A 427 -26.70 0.27 -8.76
N ALA A 428 -25.90 0.66 -9.76
CA ALA A 428 -25.77 -0.04 -11.03
C ALA A 428 -24.69 -1.16 -11.02
N GLY A 429 -24.04 -1.46 -9.88
CA GLY A 429 -23.03 -2.52 -9.79
C GLY A 429 -21.62 -2.10 -10.21
N ILE A 430 -21.36 -0.79 -10.33
CA ILE A 430 -20.03 -0.22 -10.64
C ILE A 430 -19.45 0.39 -9.36
N VAL A 431 -18.43 -0.25 -8.82
CA VAL A 431 -17.85 0.11 -7.51
C VAL A 431 -16.68 1.07 -7.69
N THR A 432 -16.89 2.33 -7.30
CA THR A 432 -15.93 3.43 -7.38
C THR A 432 -15.84 4.16 -6.03
N ASN A 433 -15.04 5.20 -5.93
CA ASN A 433 -15.13 6.12 -4.79
C ASN A 433 -15.15 7.59 -5.25
N ARG A 434 -15.94 8.41 -4.54
CA ARG A 434 -15.86 9.87 -4.70
C ARG A 434 -14.48 10.39 -4.29
N ASN A 435 -14.02 11.41 -4.97
CA ASN A 435 -12.72 12.04 -4.73
C ASN A 435 -12.79 13.54 -4.97
N ALA A 436 -12.06 14.31 -4.17
CA ALA A 436 -11.89 15.73 -4.47
C ALA A 436 -11.15 15.91 -5.80
N VAL A 437 -11.49 16.95 -6.52
CA VAL A 437 -10.68 17.48 -7.64
C VAL A 437 -9.88 18.68 -7.14
N PRO A 438 -8.78 19.08 -7.82
CA PRO A 438 -8.05 20.28 -7.43
C PRO A 438 -8.98 21.49 -7.26
N GLN A 439 -8.85 22.20 -6.12
CA GLN A 439 -9.72 23.33 -5.74
C GLN A 439 -11.23 23.00 -5.70
N ASP A 440 -11.59 21.82 -5.26
CA ASP A 440 -12.96 21.32 -5.25
C ASP A 440 -13.94 22.26 -4.49
N PRO A 441 -14.97 22.80 -5.17
CA PRO A 441 -15.93 23.71 -4.56
C PRO A 441 -16.91 23.00 -3.60
N ASN A 442 -17.03 21.68 -3.67
CA ASN A 442 -17.97 20.89 -2.87
C ASN A 442 -17.38 20.38 -1.55
N GLY A 443 -16.06 20.57 -1.35
CA GLY A 443 -15.35 20.12 -0.15
C GLY A 443 -15.28 18.60 -0.02
N ALA A 444 -14.59 18.11 1.00
CA ALA A 444 -14.22 16.69 1.15
C ALA A 444 -15.41 15.73 1.33
N TRP A 445 -16.58 16.21 1.78
CA TRP A 445 -17.74 15.34 2.05
C TRP A 445 -18.57 15.01 0.81
N TYR A 446 -18.74 15.96 -0.10
CA TYR A 446 -19.54 15.78 -1.31
C TYR A 446 -18.69 15.53 -2.53
N THR A 447 -17.57 16.24 -2.63
CA THR A 447 -16.60 16.22 -3.74
C THR A 447 -17.21 16.53 -5.12
N SER A 448 -16.36 16.71 -6.12
CA SER A 448 -16.79 16.93 -7.50
C SER A 448 -16.27 15.84 -8.45
N GLY A 449 -15.51 14.89 -7.94
CA GLY A 449 -14.91 13.83 -8.73
C GLY A 449 -15.28 12.43 -8.29
N VAL A 450 -15.03 11.49 -9.21
CA VAL A 450 -15.01 10.05 -8.98
C VAL A 450 -13.65 9.52 -9.42
N ARG A 451 -12.99 8.80 -8.49
CA ARG A 451 -11.72 8.11 -8.77
C ARG A 451 -12.01 6.68 -9.17
N MET A 452 -11.39 6.26 -10.26
CA MET A 452 -11.41 4.90 -10.76
C MET A 452 -10.00 4.37 -10.93
N GLY A 453 -9.83 3.05 -10.87
CA GLY A 453 -8.55 2.39 -11.12
C GLY A 453 -8.76 1.02 -11.76
N THR A 454 -7.77 0.58 -12.51
CA THR A 454 -7.86 -0.62 -13.35
C THR A 454 -7.20 -1.88 -12.80
N PRO A 455 -6.45 -1.91 -11.67
CA PRO A 455 -5.75 -3.11 -11.23
C PRO A 455 -6.65 -4.33 -11.05
N ALA A 456 -7.81 -4.20 -10.40
CA ALA A 456 -8.72 -5.31 -10.11
C ALA A 456 -9.28 -5.96 -11.39
N LEU A 457 -9.79 -5.14 -12.32
CA LEU A 457 -10.33 -5.65 -13.59
C LEU A 457 -9.22 -6.20 -14.50
N THR A 458 -8.01 -5.60 -14.48
CA THR A 458 -6.85 -6.15 -15.18
C THR A 458 -6.45 -7.52 -14.62
N THR A 459 -6.54 -7.73 -13.31
CA THR A 459 -6.31 -9.05 -12.68
C THR A 459 -7.32 -10.08 -13.16
N ARG A 460 -8.55 -9.69 -13.45
CA ARG A 460 -9.57 -10.57 -14.07
C ARG A 460 -9.32 -10.85 -15.56
N GLY A 461 -8.36 -10.18 -16.20
CA GLY A 461 -8.04 -10.37 -17.62
C GLY A 461 -8.70 -9.38 -18.57
N PHE A 462 -9.30 -8.29 -18.07
CA PHE A 462 -9.85 -7.23 -18.90
C PHE A 462 -8.74 -6.58 -19.73
N GLY A 463 -9.10 -6.20 -20.99
CA GLY A 463 -8.25 -5.44 -21.91
C GLY A 463 -8.90 -4.13 -22.33
N ALA A 464 -8.34 -3.49 -23.35
CA ALA A 464 -8.78 -2.18 -23.82
C ALA A 464 -10.24 -2.15 -24.31
N ALA A 465 -10.71 -3.23 -24.96
CA ALA A 465 -12.09 -3.33 -25.44
C ALA A 465 -13.09 -3.37 -24.29
N GLU A 466 -12.79 -4.18 -23.25
CA GLU A 466 -13.61 -4.24 -22.04
C GLU A 466 -13.59 -2.90 -21.30
N MET A 467 -12.47 -2.17 -21.30
CA MET A 467 -12.38 -0.85 -20.67
C MET A 467 -13.20 0.22 -21.41
N ASP A 468 -13.32 0.15 -22.72
CA ASP A 468 -14.24 1.03 -23.47
C ASP A 468 -15.71 0.71 -23.16
N GLU A 469 -16.06 -0.58 -23.01
CA GLU A 469 -17.38 -0.98 -22.52
C GLU A 469 -17.65 -0.49 -21.08
N VAL A 470 -16.69 -0.60 -20.18
CA VAL A 470 -16.79 -0.04 -18.82
C VAL A 470 -16.96 1.48 -18.84
N ALA A 471 -16.30 2.18 -19.76
CA ALA A 471 -16.48 3.62 -19.96
C ALA A 471 -17.91 3.95 -20.42
N ASP A 472 -18.47 3.15 -21.32
CA ASP A 472 -19.85 3.30 -21.81
C ASP A 472 -20.87 3.08 -20.69
N LEU A 473 -20.72 2.00 -19.92
CA LEU A 473 -21.56 1.70 -18.77
C LEU A 473 -21.52 2.84 -17.74
N THR A 474 -20.32 3.32 -17.42
CA THR A 474 -20.12 4.44 -16.49
C THR A 474 -20.78 5.71 -17.00
N HIS A 475 -20.57 6.07 -18.26
CA HIS A 475 -21.18 7.25 -18.89
C HIS A 475 -22.71 7.14 -18.91
N THR A 476 -23.26 5.99 -19.24
CA THR A 476 -24.71 5.74 -19.28
C THR A 476 -25.33 5.97 -17.89
N VAL A 477 -24.76 5.43 -16.83
CA VAL A 477 -25.23 5.68 -15.46
C VAL A 477 -25.20 7.16 -15.12
N LEU A 478 -24.07 7.83 -15.33
CA LEU A 478 -23.90 9.24 -14.96
C LEU A 478 -24.82 10.17 -15.76
N SER A 479 -24.99 9.95 -17.06
CA SER A 479 -25.85 10.75 -17.94
C SER A 479 -27.34 10.53 -17.70
N ARG A 480 -27.73 9.41 -17.10
CA ARG A 480 -29.11 9.06 -16.74
C ARG A 480 -29.43 9.26 -15.26
N THR A 481 -28.51 9.92 -14.51
CA THR A 481 -28.67 10.26 -13.11
C THR A 481 -28.97 11.75 -12.96
N THR A 482 -29.91 12.10 -12.10
CA THR A 482 -30.21 13.49 -11.73
C THR A 482 -30.07 13.69 -10.22
N PRO A 483 -29.76 14.93 -9.74
CA PRO A 483 -29.79 15.25 -8.34
C PRO A 483 -31.17 15.03 -7.73
N GLY A 484 -31.23 14.32 -6.62
CA GLY A 484 -32.47 14.17 -5.85
C GLY A 484 -32.75 15.39 -4.96
N THR A 485 -33.89 15.38 -4.28
CA THR A 485 -34.31 16.46 -3.38
C THR A 485 -34.20 16.06 -1.90
N THR A 486 -34.01 17.03 -1.05
CA THR A 486 -34.16 16.89 0.41
C THR A 486 -35.62 16.70 0.78
N PRO A 487 -35.96 16.28 2.01
CA PRO A 487 -37.35 16.24 2.48
C PRO A 487 -38.09 17.59 2.42
N SER A 488 -37.34 18.70 2.40
CA SER A 488 -37.87 20.06 2.26
C SER A 488 -38.06 20.51 0.81
N GLY A 489 -37.76 19.64 -0.19
CA GLY A 489 -37.85 19.95 -1.62
C GLY A 489 -36.65 20.68 -2.22
N ALA A 490 -35.63 21.03 -1.44
CA ALA A 490 -34.42 21.66 -1.96
C ALA A 490 -33.51 20.64 -2.68
N ALA A 491 -32.70 21.09 -3.63
CA ALA A 491 -31.69 20.24 -4.29
C ALA A 491 -30.72 19.64 -3.26
N SER A 492 -30.49 18.32 -3.34
CA SER A 492 -29.61 17.60 -2.46
C SER A 492 -28.26 17.35 -3.14
N LYS A 493 -27.15 17.57 -2.44
CA LYS A 493 -25.82 17.15 -2.89
C LYS A 493 -25.50 15.67 -2.58
N ALA A 494 -26.42 14.95 -1.91
CA ALA A 494 -26.21 13.56 -1.46
C ALA A 494 -27.17 12.57 -2.11
N ARG A 495 -28.41 12.99 -2.37
CA ARG A 495 -29.43 12.14 -2.96
C ARG A 495 -29.36 12.23 -4.49
N HIS A 496 -29.57 11.11 -5.14
CA HIS A 496 -29.66 11.01 -6.60
C HIS A 496 -30.96 10.30 -6.98
N VAL A 497 -31.32 10.42 -8.25
CA VAL A 497 -32.37 9.64 -8.89
C VAL A 497 -31.76 9.07 -10.18
N LEU A 498 -31.63 7.77 -10.24
CA LEU A 498 -31.26 7.04 -11.44
C LEU A 498 -32.53 6.76 -12.24
N ALA A 499 -32.52 6.97 -13.56
CA ALA A 499 -33.68 6.71 -14.38
C ALA A 499 -34.10 5.24 -14.33
N ASP A 500 -35.41 4.99 -14.42
CA ASP A 500 -36.00 3.65 -14.33
C ASP A 500 -35.38 2.69 -15.34
N GLY A 501 -35.10 1.46 -14.92
CA GLY A 501 -34.55 0.37 -15.73
C GLY A 501 -33.04 0.46 -16.00
N VAL A 502 -32.38 1.60 -15.75
CA VAL A 502 -30.95 1.76 -16.04
C VAL A 502 -30.10 0.85 -15.17
N ALA A 503 -30.40 0.72 -13.88
CA ALA A 503 -29.64 -0.12 -12.98
C ALA A 503 -29.67 -1.60 -13.41
N GLU A 504 -30.83 -2.10 -13.84
CA GLU A 504 -31.03 -3.46 -14.34
C GLU A 504 -30.27 -3.69 -15.66
N GLU A 505 -30.38 -2.74 -16.61
CA GLU A 505 -29.67 -2.79 -17.89
C GLU A 505 -28.15 -2.88 -17.65
N ILE A 506 -27.61 -1.98 -16.82
CA ILE A 506 -26.16 -1.92 -16.55
C ILE A 506 -25.69 -3.16 -15.81
N ARG A 507 -26.44 -3.67 -14.83
CA ARG A 507 -26.11 -4.93 -14.13
C ARG A 507 -26.11 -6.13 -15.06
N SER A 508 -27.06 -6.21 -16.00
CA SER A 508 -27.11 -7.28 -16.99
C SER A 508 -25.89 -7.25 -17.93
N ARG A 509 -25.56 -6.09 -18.49
CA ARG A 509 -24.37 -5.91 -19.34
C ARG A 509 -23.07 -6.17 -18.57
N SER A 510 -23.01 -5.74 -17.31
CA SER A 510 -21.86 -6.01 -16.43
C SER A 510 -21.72 -7.51 -16.15
N ALA A 511 -22.82 -8.24 -15.93
CA ALA A 511 -22.79 -9.68 -15.70
C ALA A 511 -22.26 -10.45 -16.92
N ASP A 512 -22.66 -10.06 -18.14
CA ASP A 512 -22.15 -10.64 -19.39
C ASP A 512 -20.62 -10.39 -19.53
N LEU A 513 -20.19 -9.18 -19.23
CA LEU A 513 -18.78 -8.80 -19.27
C LEU A 513 -17.95 -9.56 -18.24
N LEU A 514 -18.43 -9.63 -17.00
CA LEU A 514 -17.78 -10.34 -15.89
C LEU A 514 -17.78 -11.86 -16.09
N GLY A 515 -18.80 -12.40 -16.75
CA GLY A 515 -18.90 -13.82 -17.11
C GLY A 515 -17.82 -14.28 -18.08
N ARG A 516 -17.37 -13.39 -18.98
CA ARG A 516 -16.23 -13.65 -19.88
C ARG A 516 -14.88 -13.67 -19.13
N HIS A 517 -14.82 -13.04 -17.97
CA HIS A 517 -13.63 -12.87 -17.15
C HIS A 517 -13.88 -13.28 -15.68
N PRO A 518 -14.14 -14.57 -15.41
CA PRO A 518 -14.53 -15.04 -14.08
C PRO A 518 -13.42 -14.82 -13.05
N LEU A 519 -13.80 -14.29 -11.89
CA LEU A 519 -12.88 -14.17 -10.75
C LEU A 519 -12.72 -15.53 -10.07
N TYR A 520 -11.47 -15.96 -9.88
CA TYR A 520 -11.12 -17.24 -9.27
C TYR A 520 -11.86 -18.42 -9.92
N PRO A 521 -11.63 -18.69 -11.22
CA PRO A 521 -12.36 -19.74 -11.95
C PRO A 521 -12.16 -21.14 -11.37
N GLY A 522 -11.05 -21.36 -10.64
CA GLY A 522 -10.75 -22.61 -9.93
C GLY A 522 -11.46 -22.75 -8.58
N VAL A 523 -12.22 -21.74 -8.11
CA VAL A 523 -12.90 -21.79 -6.81
C VAL A 523 -14.40 -21.90 -7.03
N ASP A 524 -14.95 -23.06 -6.72
CA ASP A 524 -16.39 -23.32 -6.69
C ASP A 524 -16.82 -23.63 -5.25
N LEU A 525 -17.68 -22.80 -4.68
CA LEU A 525 -18.18 -22.98 -3.32
C LEU A 525 -19.56 -23.68 -3.25
N GLY A 526 -20.18 -23.92 -4.41
CA GLY A 526 -21.53 -24.50 -4.51
C GLY A 526 -22.60 -23.46 -4.72
#